data_5c0cd79d1b9f66129605a3a485a4c6b6
#
_entry.id   5c0cd79d1b9f66129605a3a485a4c6b6
#
_cell.length_a   1.000
_cell.length_b   1.000
_cell.length_c   1.000
_cell.angle_alpha   90.00
_cell.angle_beta   90.00
_cell.angle_gamma   90.00
#
_symmetry.space_group_name_H-M   'P 1'
#
loop_
_entity.id
_entity.type
_entity.pdbx_description
1 polymer ?
#
loop_
_entity_poly.entity_id
_entity_poly.type
_entity_poly.pdbx_seq_one_letter_code
_entity_poly.pdbx_strand_id
1 'polypeptide(L)'
;VYMANEKMIKGARILLECLSRLGINEIFGYPGGAVIPIYDELYSFKEIKHYFARHEQGAVHEADGYARSTGKVGACLATSGPGATNLVTGIMTAHMDSIPLLVITGQVSSSLLGKDAFQESDIVGITVPITKNNYLVQDIKDLPRILKEAYYIASTGRPGPVLVDIPRDIQLQEIPYDEFNKIYENHFSLEGYNPVYEGHKGQIKTAIKMIKDSKKPLIIAGAGILKAHAYEELKEFVEKTNIPVAMTLLGLGSFPGNHELALGMIGMHGTTYANYAANEADLIIAAGMRFDDRVTGNPQKFVPNAKIIHIDIDPAEIGKNKLIDVPIVGDLKNVLTDLNEKAPKVSYDEWLKQIKKWKKEYSLTYRKTEDDILIPQEILSEIDKITKGNVIVATDVGQHQMWAAQYLTFNNPYSILTSGGAGTMGFGLPAAIGAQVANPNKKVLAVVGDGGFQMTFQELMLIKEYNLPVKIFIINNSYLGMVRQWQELFHEKRYSSVDLSYNPDFIKIGEAYGIKSIQLTNKKDLKKHLKKILESDEAVLVECIVEKEENVYPMIPAGKDVSCIVGKRGVLENE
;
A
#
# COMPACT_ATOMS: atom_id res chain seq x y z
N VAL A 1 -49.58 -32.53 -12.88
CA VAL A 1 -48.93 -31.41 -12.22
C VAL A 1 -47.46 -31.46 -12.62
N TYR A 2 -47.05 -30.68 -13.60
CA TYR A 2 -45.63 -30.51 -13.91
C TYR A 2 -45.03 -29.78 -12.74
N MET A 3 -44.20 -30.45 -11.90
CA MET A 3 -43.26 -29.72 -11.05
C MET A 3 -42.34 -28.94 -11.97
N ALA A 4 -42.41 -27.62 -11.92
CA ALA A 4 -41.41 -26.79 -12.52
C ALA A 4 -40.04 -27.24 -11.99
N ASN A 5 -39.09 -27.61 -12.84
CA ASN A 5 -37.75 -27.96 -12.41
C ASN A 5 -37.19 -26.73 -11.67
N GLU A 6 -37.13 -26.81 -10.37
CA GLU A 6 -36.58 -25.76 -9.51
C GLU A 6 -35.11 -25.57 -9.91
N LYS A 7 -34.75 -24.34 -10.31
CA LYS A 7 -33.38 -24.04 -10.73
C LYS A 7 -32.47 -24.18 -9.53
N MET A 8 -31.52 -25.10 -9.58
CA MET A 8 -30.52 -25.33 -8.54
C MET A 8 -29.28 -24.48 -8.80
N ILE A 9 -28.56 -24.13 -7.73
CA ILE A 9 -27.29 -23.39 -7.80
C ILE A 9 -26.26 -24.05 -6.87
N LYS A 10 -25.05 -24.27 -7.40
CA LYS A 10 -23.92 -24.84 -6.66
C LYS A 10 -23.25 -23.80 -5.75
N GLY A 11 -22.62 -24.25 -4.65
CA GLY A 11 -21.84 -23.39 -3.77
C GLY A 11 -20.74 -22.61 -4.48
N ALA A 12 -20.04 -23.24 -5.44
CA ALA A 12 -19.06 -22.56 -6.29
C ALA A 12 -19.69 -21.40 -7.09
N ARG A 13 -20.90 -21.59 -7.64
CA ARG A 13 -21.62 -20.54 -8.36
C ARG A 13 -22.14 -19.45 -7.42
N ILE A 14 -22.59 -19.81 -6.21
CA ILE A 14 -23.01 -18.86 -5.17
C ILE A 14 -21.86 -17.90 -4.82
N LEU A 15 -20.63 -18.42 -4.68
CA LEU A 15 -19.45 -17.59 -4.46
C LEU A 15 -19.34 -16.52 -5.54
N LEU A 16 -19.35 -16.91 -6.82
CA LEU A 16 -19.18 -15.98 -7.94
C LEU A 16 -20.30 -14.95 -8.04
N GLU A 17 -21.56 -15.39 -7.86
CA GLU A 17 -22.72 -14.50 -7.83
C GLU A 17 -22.61 -13.47 -6.70
N CYS A 18 -22.19 -13.89 -5.50
CA CYS A 18 -22.00 -12.98 -4.36
C CYS A 18 -20.86 -11.97 -4.64
N LEU A 19 -19.73 -12.41 -5.15
CA LEU A 19 -18.61 -11.51 -5.48
C LEU A 19 -19.01 -10.45 -6.51
N SER A 20 -19.68 -10.87 -7.58
CA SER A 20 -20.18 -9.96 -8.61
C SER A 20 -21.18 -8.95 -8.04
N ARG A 21 -22.13 -9.39 -7.21
CA ARG A 21 -23.11 -8.50 -6.55
C ARG A 21 -22.47 -7.54 -5.54
N LEU A 22 -21.29 -7.89 -4.98
CA LEU A 22 -20.48 -7.02 -4.11
C LEU A 22 -19.57 -6.07 -4.91
N GLY A 23 -19.60 -6.15 -6.26
CA GLY A 23 -18.81 -5.30 -7.15
C GLY A 23 -17.36 -5.77 -7.32
N ILE A 24 -17.06 -7.04 -6.99
CA ILE A 24 -15.76 -7.68 -7.23
C ILE A 24 -15.84 -8.37 -8.59
N ASN A 25 -15.23 -7.77 -9.61
CA ASN A 25 -15.25 -8.26 -10.99
C ASN A 25 -13.88 -8.75 -11.47
N GLU A 26 -12.83 -8.50 -10.71
CA GLU A 26 -11.46 -8.97 -10.95
C GLU A 26 -10.97 -9.81 -9.75
N ILE A 27 -10.46 -11.00 -10.05
CA ILE A 27 -9.87 -11.92 -9.07
C ILE A 27 -8.48 -12.36 -9.56
N PHE A 28 -7.51 -12.35 -8.67
CA PHE A 28 -6.16 -12.85 -8.92
C PHE A 28 -6.00 -14.22 -8.24
N GLY A 29 -5.42 -15.21 -8.92
CA GLY A 29 -5.35 -16.50 -8.28
C GLY A 29 -4.57 -17.56 -9.05
N TYR A 30 -4.40 -18.71 -8.38
CA TYR A 30 -3.75 -19.89 -8.92
C TYR A 30 -4.64 -21.12 -8.69
N PRO A 31 -4.97 -21.90 -9.74
CA PRO A 31 -5.83 -23.08 -9.61
C PRO A 31 -5.15 -24.23 -8.88
N GLY A 32 -5.95 -25.08 -8.25
CA GLY A 32 -5.51 -26.31 -7.61
C GLY A 32 -6.69 -27.20 -7.21
N GLY A 33 -6.41 -28.39 -6.72
CA GLY A 33 -7.38 -29.46 -6.53
C GLY A 33 -8.63 -29.09 -5.71
N ALA A 34 -8.45 -28.32 -4.63
CA ALA A 34 -9.55 -27.95 -3.75
C ALA A 34 -10.44 -26.81 -4.28
N VAL A 35 -10.08 -26.16 -5.39
CA VAL A 35 -10.86 -25.05 -5.99
C VAL A 35 -11.31 -25.35 -7.43
N ILE A 36 -11.09 -26.56 -7.93
CA ILE A 36 -11.55 -26.98 -9.27
C ILE A 36 -13.03 -26.64 -9.49
N PRO A 37 -13.97 -26.88 -8.55
CA PRO A 37 -15.38 -26.54 -8.77
C PRO A 37 -15.61 -25.03 -8.99
N ILE A 38 -14.82 -24.15 -8.34
CA ILE A 38 -14.91 -22.70 -8.54
C ILE A 38 -14.41 -22.33 -9.94
N TYR A 39 -13.28 -22.92 -10.39
CA TYR A 39 -12.75 -22.67 -11.74
C TYR A 39 -13.64 -23.24 -12.85
N ASP A 40 -14.35 -24.34 -12.60
CA ASP A 40 -15.36 -24.89 -13.52
C ASP A 40 -16.51 -23.89 -13.73
N GLU A 41 -17.03 -23.31 -12.66
CA GLU A 41 -18.06 -22.26 -12.75
C GLU A 41 -17.54 -20.96 -13.39
N LEU A 42 -16.30 -20.56 -13.10
CA LEU A 42 -15.64 -19.38 -13.74
C LEU A 42 -15.57 -19.51 -15.27
N TYR A 43 -15.48 -20.70 -15.83
CA TYR A 43 -15.45 -20.93 -17.27
C TYR A 43 -16.66 -20.32 -17.97
N SER A 44 -17.84 -20.39 -17.35
CA SER A 44 -19.10 -19.88 -17.88
C SER A 44 -19.52 -18.52 -17.32
N PHE A 45 -18.94 -18.07 -16.20
CA PHE A 45 -19.30 -16.83 -15.49
C PHE A 45 -18.48 -15.64 -16.01
N LYS A 46 -19.07 -14.83 -16.89
CA LYS A 46 -18.35 -13.76 -17.61
C LYS A 46 -18.27 -12.42 -16.86
N GLU A 47 -19.03 -12.26 -15.78
CA GLU A 47 -19.08 -11.07 -14.94
C GLU A 47 -17.81 -10.90 -14.09
N ILE A 48 -17.05 -11.99 -13.88
CA ILE A 48 -15.77 -11.97 -13.17
C ILE A 48 -14.65 -12.35 -14.14
N LYS A 49 -13.63 -11.52 -14.19
CA LYS A 49 -12.38 -11.81 -14.90
C LYS A 49 -11.33 -12.33 -13.91
N HIS A 50 -10.85 -13.52 -14.18
CA HIS A 50 -9.76 -14.12 -13.42
C HIS A 50 -8.42 -13.80 -14.10
N TYR A 51 -7.43 -13.39 -13.28
CA TYR A 51 -6.05 -13.17 -13.68
C TYR A 51 -5.18 -14.29 -13.11
N PHE A 52 -4.56 -15.04 -14.01
CA PHE A 52 -3.81 -16.24 -13.65
C PHE A 52 -2.39 -15.87 -13.20
N ALA A 53 -2.19 -15.64 -11.91
CA ALA A 53 -0.88 -15.46 -11.29
C ALA A 53 0.02 -16.69 -11.49
N ARG A 54 1.32 -16.54 -11.34
CA ARG A 54 2.26 -17.66 -11.43
C ARG A 54 2.71 -18.18 -10.08
N HIS A 55 2.29 -17.49 -9.01
CA HIS A 55 2.46 -17.89 -7.62
C HIS A 55 1.40 -17.22 -6.76
N GLU A 56 0.93 -17.87 -5.71
CA GLU A 56 -0.13 -17.32 -4.85
C GLU A 56 0.31 -16.06 -4.10
N GLN A 57 1.61 -15.94 -3.75
CA GLN A 57 2.16 -14.70 -3.21
C GLN A 57 2.03 -13.56 -4.23
N GLY A 58 2.27 -13.81 -5.51
CA GLY A 58 2.00 -12.85 -6.58
C GLY A 58 0.52 -12.45 -6.60
N ALA A 59 -0.38 -13.43 -6.59
CA ALA A 59 -1.84 -13.20 -6.63
C ALA A 59 -2.33 -12.29 -5.50
N VAL A 60 -1.90 -12.52 -4.26
CA VAL A 60 -2.32 -11.68 -3.14
C VAL A 60 -1.71 -10.27 -3.19
N HIS A 61 -0.49 -10.11 -3.69
CA HIS A 61 0.10 -8.78 -3.91
C HIS A 61 -0.54 -8.04 -5.10
N GLU A 62 -0.99 -8.75 -6.12
CA GLU A 62 -1.78 -8.18 -7.23
C GLU A 62 -3.13 -7.66 -6.72
N ALA A 63 -3.84 -8.46 -5.91
CA ALA A 63 -5.07 -8.03 -5.25
C ALA A 63 -4.83 -6.82 -4.32
N ASP A 64 -3.71 -6.79 -3.61
CA ASP A 64 -3.28 -5.66 -2.77
C ASP A 64 -3.03 -4.41 -3.61
N GLY A 65 -2.29 -4.53 -4.72
CA GLY A 65 -2.04 -3.43 -5.65
C GLY A 65 -3.31 -2.86 -6.28
N TYR A 66 -4.26 -3.74 -6.63
CA TYR A 66 -5.61 -3.36 -7.07
C TYR A 66 -6.31 -2.51 -5.99
N ALA A 67 -6.32 -3.01 -4.75
CA ALA A 67 -6.98 -2.33 -3.63
C ALA A 67 -6.34 -0.98 -3.31
N ARG A 68 -5.00 -0.89 -3.25
CA ARG A 68 -4.28 0.36 -2.98
C ARG A 68 -4.49 1.41 -4.06
N SER A 69 -4.60 1.00 -5.33
CA SER A 69 -4.74 1.93 -6.45
C SER A 69 -6.16 2.41 -6.71
N THR A 70 -7.15 1.79 -6.05
CA THR A 70 -8.58 2.11 -6.24
C THR A 70 -9.31 2.52 -4.96
N GLY A 71 -8.80 2.15 -3.79
CA GLY A 71 -9.53 2.24 -2.53
C GLY A 71 -10.66 1.20 -2.36
N LYS A 72 -10.78 0.23 -3.28
CA LYS A 72 -11.78 -0.85 -3.25
C LYS A 72 -11.21 -2.12 -2.64
N VAL A 73 -12.08 -3.09 -2.36
CA VAL A 73 -11.66 -4.43 -1.90
C VAL A 73 -11.01 -5.19 -3.06
N GLY A 74 -9.78 -5.67 -2.86
CA GLY A 74 -9.11 -6.60 -3.77
C GLY A 74 -9.46 -8.04 -3.41
N ALA A 75 -9.46 -8.96 -4.39
CA ALA A 75 -9.79 -10.35 -4.14
C ALA A 75 -8.75 -11.30 -4.75
N CYS A 76 -8.37 -12.32 -3.98
CA CYS A 76 -7.53 -13.41 -4.48
C CYS A 76 -8.11 -14.79 -4.11
N LEU A 77 -7.75 -15.79 -4.93
CA LEU A 77 -8.23 -17.16 -4.84
C LEU A 77 -7.05 -18.14 -4.90
N ALA A 78 -6.96 -19.03 -3.92
CA ALA A 78 -5.96 -20.09 -3.90
C ALA A 78 -6.55 -21.45 -3.44
N THR A 79 -5.87 -22.52 -3.78
CA THR A 79 -6.21 -23.87 -3.32
C THR A 79 -5.77 -24.07 -1.86
N SER A 80 -6.09 -25.23 -1.30
CA SER A 80 -5.70 -25.65 0.06
C SER A 80 -4.19 -25.90 0.20
N GLY A 81 -3.75 -26.16 1.42
CA GLY A 81 -2.37 -26.54 1.72
C GLY A 81 -1.35 -25.50 1.29
N PRO A 82 -0.38 -25.87 0.44
CA PRO A 82 0.68 -24.93 0.02
C PRO A 82 0.14 -23.72 -0.73
N GLY A 83 -0.97 -23.83 -1.46
CA GLY A 83 -1.60 -22.67 -2.11
C GLY A 83 -2.09 -21.65 -1.11
N ALA A 84 -2.79 -22.08 -0.08
CA ALA A 84 -3.28 -21.22 1.00
C ALA A 84 -2.10 -20.62 1.82
N THR A 85 -1.11 -21.44 2.18
CA THR A 85 0.04 -20.96 2.98
C THR A 85 0.93 -19.97 2.23
N ASN A 86 1.02 -20.05 0.90
CA ASN A 86 1.72 -19.07 0.07
C ASN A 86 1.09 -17.67 0.09
N LEU A 87 -0.15 -17.53 0.54
CA LEU A 87 -0.82 -16.23 0.70
C LEU A 87 -0.39 -15.46 1.97
N VAL A 88 0.17 -16.15 2.96
CA VAL A 88 0.39 -15.62 4.33
C VAL A 88 1.18 -14.32 4.33
N THR A 89 2.29 -14.25 3.59
CA THR A 89 3.10 -13.02 3.48
C THR A 89 2.29 -11.85 2.94
N GLY A 90 1.49 -12.07 1.90
CA GLY A 90 0.67 -11.00 1.31
C GLY A 90 -0.49 -10.57 2.20
N ILE A 91 -1.12 -11.52 2.90
CA ILE A 91 -2.17 -11.22 3.90
C ILE A 91 -1.58 -10.35 5.02
N MET A 92 -0.40 -10.70 5.56
CA MET A 92 0.27 -9.91 6.59
C MET A 92 0.64 -8.51 6.06
N THR A 93 1.13 -8.40 4.83
CA THR A 93 1.43 -7.11 4.18
C THR A 93 0.20 -6.21 4.13
N ALA A 94 -0.93 -6.75 3.70
CA ALA A 94 -2.19 -6.02 3.67
C ALA A 94 -2.70 -5.64 5.07
N HIS A 95 -2.57 -6.55 6.04
CA HIS A 95 -2.97 -6.30 7.42
C HIS A 95 -2.20 -5.16 8.05
N MET A 96 -0.86 -5.16 7.91
CA MET A 96 0.02 -4.12 8.46
C MET A 96 -0.28 -2.72 7.91
N ASP A 97 -0.71 -2.64 6.66
CA ASP A 97 -1.00 -1.38 5.96
C ASP A 97 -2.50 -1.06 5.87
N SER A 98 -3.35 -1.88 6.51
CA SER A 98 -4.80 -1.70 6.54
C SER A 98 -5.42 -1.67 5.13
N ILE A 99 -5.10 -2.68 4.30
CA ILE A 99 -5.59 -2.83 2.94
C ILE A 99 -6.78 -3.79 2.92
N PRO A 100 -7.93 -3.40 2.36
CA PRO A 100 -9.10 -4.25 2.30
C PRO A 100 -8.89 -5.38 1.27
N LEU A 101 -8.81 -6.62 1.75
CA LEU A 101 -8.72 -7.80 0.89
C LEU A 101 -9.78 -8.83 1.28
N LEU A 102 -10.36 -9.47 0.29
CA LEU A 102 -11.13 -10.69 0.43
C LEU A 102 -10.29 -11.85 -0.12
N VAL A 103 -9.79 -12.68 0.81
CA VAL A 103 -8.95 -13.82 0.52
C VAL A 103 -9.80 -15.08 0.53
N ILE A 104 -9.86 -15.79 -0.58
CA ILE A 104 -10.67 -16.99 -0.73
C ILE A 104 -9.72 -18.17 -0.87
N THR A 105 -9.89 -19.18 0.00
CA THR A 105 -9.13 -20.43 -0.07
C THR A 105 -10.07 -21.61 -0.24
N GLY A 106 -9.64 -22.58 -1.02
CA GLY A 106 -10.28 -23.89 -1.00
C GLY A 106 -9.76 -24.73 0.17
N GLN A 107 -10.58 -25.66 0.63
CA GLN A 107 -10.21 -26.60 1.69
C GLN A 107 -10.55 -28.03 1.28
N VAL A 108 -9.95 -29.01 1.93
CA VAL A 108 -10.35 -30.42 1.81
C VAL A 108 -11.84 -30.57 2.16
N SER A 109 -12.48 -31.65 1.72
CA SER A 109 -13.89 -31.90 2.07
C SER A 109 -14.08 -31.92 3.59
N SER A 110 -15.22 -31.43 4.08
CA SER A 110 -15.54 -31.28 5.51
C SER A 110 -15.33 -32.57 6.32
N SER A 111 -15.59 -33.73 5.71
CA SER A 111 -15.38 -35.04 6.33
C SER A 111 -13.92 -35.43 6.57
N LEU A 112 -12.97 -34.70 5.94
CA LEU A 112 -11.55 -34.95 6.02
C LEU A 112 -10.82 -33.94 6.95
N LEU A 113 -11.49 -32.91 7.40
CA LEU A 113 -10.91 -31.89 8.29
C LEU A 113 -10.40 -32.52 9.59
N GLY A 114 -9.17 -32.14 9.99
CA GLY A 114 -8.50 -32.65 11.18
C GLY A 114 -7.99 -34.09 11.06
N LYS A 115 -7.81 -34.59 9.83
CA LYS A 115 -7.36 -35.97 9.57
C LYS A 115 -6.03 -36.05 8.81
N ASP A 116 -5.30 -34.95 8.74
CA ASP A 116 -4.05 -34.83 7.99
C ASP A 116 -4.20 -35.28 6.51
N ALA A 117 -5.33 -34.89 5.90
CA ALA A 117 -5.62 -35.22 4.53
C ALA A 117 -4.65 -34.53 3.57
N PHE A 118 -4.49 -35.08 2.34
CA PHE A 118 -3.60 -34.50 1.34
C PHE A 118 -3.91 -33.03 1.07
N GLN A 119 -2.90 -32.18 1.24
CA GLN A 119 -2.99 -30.71 1.13
C GLN A 119 -3.99 -30.07 2.11
N GLU A 120 -4.27 -30.68 3.23
CA GLU A 120 -4.97 -30.00 4.33
C GLU A 120 -4.03 -29.01 5.02
N SER A 121 -4.55 -27.85 5.40
CA SER A 121 -3.90 -26.90 6.30
C SER A 121 -4.93 -26.13 7.09
N ASP A 122 -4.67 -25.89 8.37
CA ASP A 122 -5.49 -24.97 9.18
C ASP A 122 -5.13 -23.52 8.82
N ILE A 123 -5.54 -23.09 7.63
CA ILE A 123 -5.26 -21.74 7.16
C ILE A 123 -5.99 -20.68 8.01
N VAL A 124 -7.13 -21.02 8.59
CA VAL A 124 -7.84 -20.14 9.52
C VAL A 124 -6.98 -19.89 10.75
N GLY A 125 -6.49 -20.95 11.41
CA GLY A 125 -5.58 -20.81 12.57
C GLY A 125 -4.29 -20.06 12.24
N ILE A 126 -3.69 -20.33 11.09
CA ILE A 126 -2.45 -19.66 10.63
C ILE A 126 -2.69 -18.16 10.43
N THR A 127 -3.84 -17.73 9.95
CA THR A 127 -4.09 -16.33 9.56
C THR A 127 -4.82 -15.49 10.61
N VAL A 128 -5.27 -16.07 11.73
CA VAL A 128 -5.90 -15.33 12.85
C VAL A 128 -5.16 -14.04 13.21
N PRO A 129 -3.82 -14.04 13.43
CA PRO A 129 -3.12 -12.83 13.88
C PRO A 129 -2.90 -11.78 12.79
N ILE A 130 -3.18 -12.10 11.53
CA ILE A 130 -2.89 -11.24 10.37
C ILE A 130 -4.13 -10.91 9.52
N THR A 131 -5.33 -11.18 10.05
CA THR A 131 -6.61 -10.86 9.41
C THR A 131 -7.52 -10.11 10.38
N LYS A 132 -8.52 -9.41 9.86
CA LYS A 132 -9.56 -8.82 10.70
C LYS A 132 -10.56 -9.88 11.17
N ASN A 133 -10.84 -10.85 10.31
CA ASN A 133 -11.65 -12.02 10.62
C ASN A 133 -11.36 -13.14 9.61
N ASN A 134 -11.71 -14.37 9.97
CA ASN A 134 -11.65 -15.55 9.09
C ASN A 134 -12.87 -16.42 9.30
N TYR A 135 -13.23 -17.13 8.25
CA TYR A 135 -14.36 -18.03 8.22
C TYR A 135 -13.97 -19.37 7.62
N LEU A 136 -14.38 -20.46 8.25
CA LEU A 136 -14.46 -21.77 7.63
C LEU A 136 -15.95 -22.05 7.35
N VAL A 137 -16.31 -22.17 6.08
CA VAL A 137 -17.71 -22.40 5.68
C VAL A 137 -18.11 -23.85 5.97
N GLN A 138 -19.12 -24.05 6.79
CA GLN A 138 -19.57 -25.37 7.18
C GLN A 138 -20.92 -25.77 6.55
N ASP A 139 -21.71 -24.79 6.09
CA ASP A 139 -23.00 -25.01 5.43
C ASP A 139 -23.08 -24.09 4.20
N ILE A 140 -23.53 -24.62 3.06
CA ILE A 140 -23.74 -23.86 1.84
C ILE A 140 -24.72 -22.70 2.04
N LYS A 141 -25.70 -22.83 2.94
CA LYS A 141 -26.67 -21.76 3.25
C LYS A 141 -26.05 -20.57 3.97
N ASP A 142 -24.93 -20.77 4.68
CA ASP A 142 -24.20 -19.70 5.33
C ASP A 142 -23.31 -18.92 4.37
N LEU A 143 -22.92 -19.51 3.23
CA LEU A 143 -21.95 -18.92 2.30
C LEU A 143 -22.34 -17.52 1.83
N PRO A 144 -23.59 -17.22 1.42
CA PRO A 144 -23.96 -15.86 1.00
C PRO A 144 -23.83 -14.82 2.12
N ARG A 145 -24.22 -15.20 3.35
CA ARG A 145 -24.10 -14.35 4.54
C ARG A 145 -22.63 -14.09 4.88
N ILE A 146 -21.82 -15.15 4.95
CA ILE A 146 -20.38 -15.06 5.25
C ILE A 146 -19.66 -14.14 4.27
N LEU A 147 -19.93 -14.24 2.97
CA LEU A 147 -19.29 -13.38 1.96
C LEU A 147 -19.67 -11.91 2.12
N LYS A 148 -20.94 -11.61 2.44
CA LYS A 148 -21.36 -10.23 2.75
C LYS A 148 -20.69 -9.69 4.00
N GLU A 149 -20.63 -10.48 5.07
CA GLU A 149 -19.96 -10.12 6.32
C GLU A 149 -18.47 -9.91 6.10
N ALA A 150 -17.79 -10.81 5.39
CA ALA A 150 -16.37 -10.73 5.07
C ALA A 150 -16.03 -9.47 4.30
N TYR A 151 -16.82 -9.15 3.27
CA TYR A 151 -16.65 -7.90 2.50
C TYR A 151 -16.87 -6.67 3.38
N TYR A 152 -17.92 -6.66 4.19
CA TYR A 152 -18.24 -5.56 5.09
C TYR A 152 -17.14 -5.33 6.12
N ILE A 153 -16.65 -6.39 6.77
CA ILE A 153 -15.54 -6.31 7.73
C ILE A 153 -14.24 -5.83 7.04
N ALA A 154 -13.94 -6.34 5.83
CA ALA A 154 -12.75 -5.96 5.11
C ALA A 154 -12.73 -4.46 4.76
N SER A 155 -13.88 -3.90 4.38
CA SER A 155 -14.00 -2.54 3.82
C SER A 155 -14.35 -1.44 4.82
N THR A 156 -14.82 -1.77 6.02
CA THR A 156 -15.34 -0.79 6.99
C THR A 156 -14.47 -0.66 8.24
N GLY A 157 -14.67 0.42 8.99
CA GLY A 157 -13.80 0.76 10.11
C GLY A 157 -12.36 0.97 9.62
N ARG A 158 -11.38 0.45 10.36
CA ARG A 158 -10.02 0.29 9.85
C ARG A 158 -10.01 -0.86 8.85
N PRO A 159 -9.79 -0.65 7.55
CA PRO A 159 -9.82 -1.72 6.56
C PRO A 159 -8.76 -2.79 6.80
N GLY A 160 -8.95 -3.97 6.23
CA GLY A 160 -7.96 -5.04 6.34
C GLY A 160 -8.41 -6.34 5.68
N PRO A 161 -7.54 -7.35 5.61
CA PRO A 161 -7.85 -8.63 4.98
C PRO A 161 -8.83 -9.46 5.82
N VAL A 162 -9.71 -10.16 5.13
CA VAL A 162 -10.60 -11.19 5.68
C VAL A 162 -10.46 -12.45 4.82
N LEU A 163 -10.34 -13.61 5.46
CA LEU A 163 -10.19 -14.88 4.79
C LEU A 163 -11.49 -15.71 4.88
N VAL A 164 -11.88 -16.30 3.76
CA VAL A 164 -13.01 -17.25 3.68
C VAL A 164 -12.49 -18.57 3.10
N ASP A 165 -12.45 -19.60 3.94
CA ASP A 165 -12.00 -20.94 3.60
C ASP A 165 -13.22 -21.83 3.28
N ILE A 166 -13.26 -22.40 2.06
CA ILE A 166 -14.46 -23.06 1.52
C ILE A 166 -14.14 -24.53 1.21
N PRO A 167 -14.63 -25.49 2.03
CA PRO A 167 -14.45 -26.90 1.75
C PRO A 167 -15.00 -27.33 0.39
N ARG A 168 -14.33 -28.30 -0.25
CA ARG A 168 -14.66 -28.75 -1.60
C ARG A 168 -16.08 -29.30 -1.73
N ASP A 169 -16.58 -30.01 -0.73
CA ASP A 169 -17.95 -30.53 -0.72
C ASP A 169 -18.99 -29.42 -0.65
N ILE A 170 -18.73 -28.33 0.09
CA ILE A 170 -19.58 -27.12 0.10
C ILE A 170 -19.63 -26.46 -1.29
N GLN A 171 -18.50 -26.41 -2.01
CA GLN A 171 -18.47 -25.86 -3.37
C GLN A 171 -19.34 -26.67 -4.35
N LEU A 172 -19.46 -27.98 -4.12
CA LEU A 172 -20.21 -28.92 -4.97
C LEU A 172 -21.69 -29.08 -4.55
N GLN A 173 -22.05 -28.78 -3.30
CA GLN A 173 -23.44 -28.81 -2.85
C GLN A 173 -24.32 -27.86 -3.65
N GLU A 174 -25.63 -28.17 -3.71
CA GLU A 174 -26.60 -27.37 -4.43
C GLU A 174 -27.78 -27.01 -3.54
N ILE A 175 -28.31 -25.79 -3.73
CA ILE A 175 -29.58 -25.33 -3.12
C ILE A 175 -30.45 -24.71 -4.22
N PRO A 176 -31.77 -24.56 -3.98
CA PRO A 176 -32.65 -23.82 -4.86
C PRO A 176 -32.16 -22.36 -5.08
N TYR A 177 -32.19 -21.91 -6.33
CA TYR A 177 -31.75 -20.53 -6.66
C TYR A 177 -32.59 -19.46 -5.94
N ASP A 178 -33.89 -19.73 -5.74
CA ASP A 178 -34.77 -18.80 -5.03
C ASP A 178 -34.46 -18.78 -3.52
N GLU A 179 -34.02 -19.91 -2.93
CA GLU A 179 -33.55 -19.95 -1.55
C GLU A 179 -32.24 -19.11 -1.40
N PHE A 180 -31.28 -19.29 -2.31
CA PHE A 180 -30.07 -18.47 -2.37
C PHE A 180 -30.39 -16.98 -2.41
N ASN A 181 -31.29 -16.54 -3.29
CA ASN A 181 -31.66 -15.13 -3.39
C ASN A 181 -32.28 -14.60 -2.09
N LYS A 182 -33.19 -15.36 -1.48
CA LYS A 182 -33.76 -14.98 -0.18
C LYS A 182 -32.70 -14.81 0.90
N ILE A 183 -31.72 -15.72 0.98
CA ILE A 183 -30.63 -15.65 1.95
C ILE A 183 -29.76 -14.42 1.65
N TYR A 184 -29.41 -14.18 0.39
CA TYR A 184 -28.57 -13.04 0.01
C TYR A 184 -29.25 -11.69 0.27
N GLU A 185 -30.55 -11.58 0.03
CA GLU A 185 -31.33 -10.34 0.22
C GLU A 185 -31.64 -10.04 1.68
N ASN A 186 -31.57 -11.05 2.56
CA ASN A 186 -31.80 -10.83 3.99
C ASN A 186 -30.83 -9.77 4.53
N HIS A 187 -31.38 -8.88 5.34
CA HIS A 187 -30.58 -7.92 6.09
C HIS A 187 -29.66 -8.68 7.06
N PHE A 188 -28.40 -8.31 7.12
CA PHE A 188 -27.47 -8.82 8.11
C PHE A 188 -27.03 -7.69 9.05
N SER A 189 -26.83 -8.04 10.32
CA SER A 189 -26.17 -7.16 11.29
C SER A 189 -25.08 -7.96 11.98
N LEU A 190 -23.95 -7.32 12.23
CA LEU A 190 -22.84 -7.91 12.97
C LEU A 190 -22.89 -7.42 14.41
N GLU A 191 -23.29 -8.31 15.34
CA GLU A 191 -23.22 -8.00 16.76
C GLU A 191 -21.77 -7.73 17.18
N GLY A 192 -21.54 -6.63 17.92
CA GLY A 192 -20.22 -6.28 18.43
C GLY A 192 -19.28 -5.62 17.43
N TYR A 193 -19.65 -5.44 16.14
CA TYR A 193 -18.85 -4.73 15.15
C TYR A 193 -19.54 -3.43 14.74
N ASN A 194 -19.19 -2.34 15.43
CA ASN A 194 -19.79 -1.02 15.24
C ASN A 194 -18.69 0.05 15.08
N PRO A 195 -18.13 0.24 13.89
CA PRO A 195 -17.16 1.31 13.65
C PRO A 195 -17.76 2.68 13.97
N VAL A 196 -16.99 3.54 14.62
CA VAL A 196 -17.41 4.91 14.96
C VAL A 196 -17.08 5.81 13.78
N TYR A 197 -18.10 6.37 13.14
CA TYR A 197 -17.91 7.26 12.00
C TYR A 197 -17.92 8.74 12.38
N GLU A 198 -18.70 9.13 13.38
CA GLU A 198 -18.87 10.53 13.79
C GLU A 198 -17.90 10.88 14.91
N GLY A 199 -17.14 11.95 14.74
CA GLY A 199 -16.26 12.49 15.77
C GLY A 199 -17.07 13.09 16.94
N HIS A 200 -16.56 12.94 18.17
CA HIS A 200 -17.22 13.52 19.34
C HIS A 200 -17.19 15.06 19.29
N LYS A 201 -18.35 15.71 19.26
CA LYS A 201 -18.49 17.16 19.07
C LYS A 201 -17.72 18.01 20.10
N GLY A 202 -17.61 17.54 21.35
CA GLY A 202 -16.83 18.20 22.39
C GLY A 202 -15.34 18.19 22.09
N GLN A 203 -14.80 17.08 21.59
CA GLN A 203 -13.39 16.97 21.19
C GLN A 203 -13.09 17.81 19.95
N ILE A 204 -13.99 17.84 18.97
CA ILE A 204 -13.88 18.72 17.79
C ILE A 204 -13.84 20.19 18.22
N LYS A 205 -14.71 20.61 19.15
CA LYS A 205 -14.68 21.99 19.70
C LYS A 205 -13.35 22.30 20.40
N THR A 206 -12.81 21.35 21.15
CA THR A 206 -11.51 21.50 21.83
C THR A 206 -10.39 21.60 20.80
N ALA A 207 -10.40 20.75 19.76
CA ALA A 207 -9.44 20.79 18.68
C ALA A 207 -9.41 22.15 17.96
N ILE A 208 -10.59 22.70 17.60
CA ILE A 208 -10.72 24.04 16.99
C ILE A 208 -10.12 25.12 17.89
N LYS A 209 -10.35 25.05 19.21
CA LYS A 209 -9.75 25.99 20.15
C LYS A 209 -8.22 25.88 20.14
N MET A 210 -7.69 24.67 20.20
CA MET A 210 -6.23 24.45 20.17
C MET A 210 -5.62 24.96 18.86
N ILE A 211 -6.25 24.73 17.72
CA ILE A 211 -5.82 25.25 16.42
C ILE A 211 -5.79 26.78 16.43
N LYS A 212 -6.81 27.41 16.98
CA LYS A 212 -6.87 28.88 17.10
C LYS A 212 -5.78 29.46 17.99
N ASP A 213 -5.42 28.76 19.06
CA ASP A 213 -4.45 29.23 20.06
C ASP A 213 -2.98 28.88 19.68
N SER A 214 -2.78 27.98 18.69
CA SER A 214 -1.46 27.57 18.21
C SER A 214 -0.77 28.66 17.38
N LYS A 215 0.57 28.65 17.42
CA LYS A 215 1.43 29.54 16.61
C LYS A 215 2.22 28.79 15.54
N LYS A 216 2.48 27.49 15.77
CA LYS A 216 3.30 26.63 14.91
C LYS A 216 2.60 25.27 14.68
N PRO A 217 1.38 25.27 14.13
CA PRO A 217 0.68 24.02 13.88
C PRO A 217 1.28 23.26 12.69
N LEU A 218 1.18 21.93 12.74
CA LEU A 218 1.53 21.04 11.63
C LEU A 218 0.50 19.92 11.53
N ILE A 219 0.05 19.61 10.32
CA ILE A 219 -0.72 18.42 10.02
C ILE A 219 0.26 17.31 9.62
N ILE A 220 0.12 16.11 10.21
CA ILE A 220 0.78 14.90 9.72
C ILE A 220 -0.32 13.99 9.16
N ALA A 221 -0.35 13.90 7.84
CA ALA A 221 -1.34 13.10 7.11
C ALA A 221 -0.81 11.67 6.90
N GLY A 222 -1.55 10.69 7.40
CA GLY A 222 -1.28 9.28 7.23
C GLY A 222 -2.17 8.63 6.19
N ALA A 223 -2.03 7.29 6.05
CA ALA A 223 -2.83 6.48 5.13
C ALA A 223 -4.34 6.55 5.40
N GLY A 224 -4.74 6.88 6.63
CA GLY A 224 -6.15 7.02 7.01
C GLY A 224 -6.91 8.04 6.16
N ILE A 225 -6.25 9.09 5.68
CA ILE A 225 -6.86 10.06 4.74
C ILE A 225 -7.29 9.37 3.44
N LEU A 226 -6.43 8.51 2.88
CA LEU A 226 -6.75 7.76 1.65
C LEU A 226 -7.83 6.70 1.92
N LYS A 227 -7.76 6.00 3.06
CA LYS A 227 -8.74 4.96 3.45
C LYS A 227 -10.16 5.52 3.66
N ALA A 228 -10.24 6.73 4.21
CA ALA A 228 -11.50 7.44 4.43
C ALA A 228 -11.96 8.25 3.18
N HIS A 229 -11.20 8.23 2.07
CA HIS A 229 -11.44 9.09 0.90
C HIS A 229 -11.58 10.58 1.26
N ALA A 230 -10.79 11.04 2.23
CA ALA A 230 -10.90 12.37 2.88
C ALA A 230 -9.88 13.39 2.34
N TYR A 231 -9.31 13.14 1.16
CA TYR A 231 -8.25 13.98 0.58
C TYR A 231 -8.75 15.35 0.12
N GLU A 232 -9.99 15.48 -0.34
CA GLU A 232 -10.59 16.77 -0.69
C GLU A 232 -10.90 17.59 0.57
N GLU A 233 -11.44 16.96 1.61
CA GLU A 233 -11.72 17.59 2.90
C GLU A 233 -10.43 18.04 3.60
N LEU A 234 -9.35 17.25 3.48
CA LEU A 234 -8.02 17.64 3.96
C LEU A 234 -7.50 18.86 3.21
N LYS A 235 -7.60 18.86 1.88
CA LYS A 235 -7.16 19.98 1.05
C LYS A 235 -7.92 21.27 1.39
N GLU A 236 -9.23 21.18 1.50
CA GLU A 236 -10.09 22.30 1.91
C GLU A 236 -9.67 22.83 3.29
N PHE A 237 -9.42 21.96 4.26
CA PHE A 237 -9.00 22.34 5.60
C PHE A 237 -7.65 23.06 5.60
N VAL A 238 -6.68 22.55 4.84
CA VAL A 238 -5.35 23.16 4.68
C VAL A 238 -5.45 24.52 4.03
N GLU A 239 -6.21 24.67 2.94
CA GLU A 239 -6.38 25.94 2.23
C GLU A 239 -7.12 27.00 3.07
N LYS A 240 -8.06 26.59 3.93
CA LYS A 240 -8.76 27.48 4.86
C LYS A 240 -7.89 27.96 6.02
N THR A 241 -7.02 27.08 6.52
CA THR A 241 -6.25 27.33 7.75
C THR A 241 -4.81 27.75 7.50
N ASN A 242 -4.28 27.55 6.30
CA ASN A 242 -2.85 27.70 5.95
C ASN A 242 -1.90 26.89 6.84
N ILE A 243 -2.36 25.76 7.39
CA ILE A 243 -1.50 24.87 8.17
C ILE A 243 -0.68 23.98 7.23
N PRO A 244 0.66 23.92 7.37
CA PRO A 244 1.50 23.05 6.52
C PRO A 244 1.22 21.57 6.80
N VAL A 245 1.50 20.73 5.78
CA VAL A 245 1.24 19.29 5.80
C VAL A 245 2.51 18.51 5.54
N ALA A 246 2.89 17.64 6.46
CA ALA A 246 3.82 16.55 6.24
C ALA A 246 3.04 15.24 6.04
N MET A 247 3.56 14.33 5.25
CA MET A 247 2.89 13.05 4.95
C MET A 247 3.75 11.89 5.43
N THR A 248 3.12 10.84 5.98
CA THR A 248 3.85 9.58 6.20
C THR A 248 4.11 8.90 4.86
N LEU A 249 4.99 7.89 4.81
CA LEU A 249 5.25 7.12 3.59
C LEU A 249 3.95 6.63 2.93
N LEU A 250 3.06 6.02 3.70
CA LEU A 250 1.75 5.55 3.23
C LEU A 250 0.70 6.67 3.08
N GLY A 251 1.01 7.87 3.56
CA GLY A 251 0.19 9.06 3.40
C GLY A 251 0.54 9.89 2.16
N LEU A 252 1.63 9.58 1.46
CA LEU A 252 1.98 10.28 0.22
C LEU A 252 0.83 10.20 -0.80
N GLY A 253 0.52 11.32 -1.44
CA GLY A 253 -0.63 11.48 -2.33
C GLY A 253 -1.96 11.78 -1.60
N SER A 254 -2.02 11.78 -0.27
CA SER A 254 -3.20 12.24 0.48
C SER A 254 -3.39 13.76 0.41
N PHE A 255 -2.33 14.48 0.10
CA PHE A 255 -2.29 15.89 -0.18
C PHE A 255 -1.36 16.14 -1.37
N PRO A 256 -1.67 17.07 -2.31
CA PRO A 256 -0.85 17.29 -3.49
C PRO A 256 0.59 17.65 -3.12
N GLY A 257 1.56 16.84 -3.58
CA GLY A 257 2.98 17.02 -3.24
C GLY A 257 3.61 18.30 -3.79
N ASN A 258 3.03 18.87 -4.86
CA ASN A 258 3.47 20.14 -5.46
C ASN A 258 2.82 21.38 -4.81
N HIS A 259 1.94 21.22 -3.83
CA HIS A 259 1.32 22.35 -3.13
C HIS A 259 2.36 23.07 -2.26
N GLU A 260 2.27 24.40 -2.14
CA GLU A 260 3.25 25.22 -1.39
C GLU A 260 3.34 24.82 0.10
N LEU A 261 2.23 24.41 0.70
CA LEU A 261 2.14 23.95 2.09
C LEU A 261 2.54 22.49 2.28
N ALA A 262 2.82 21.72 1.21
CA ALA A 262 3.29 20.35 1.31
C ALA A 262 4.77 20.31 1.73
N LEU A 263 5.09 19.51 2.74
CA LEU A 263 6.44 19.32 3.24
C LEU A 263 7.06 17.99 2.81
N GLY A 264 6.36 17.21 1.98
CA GLY A 264 6.80 15.88 1.57
C GLY A 264 6.72 14.85 2.71
N MET A 265 7.56 13.82 2.62
CA MET A 265 7.57 12.72 3.58
C MET A 265 8.23 13.14 4.90
N ILE A 266 7.67 12.68 6.04
CA ILE A 266 8.24 12.79 7.39
C ILE A 266 8.78 11.43 7.85
N GLY A 267 9.69 11.45 8.81
CA GLY A 267 10.25 10.27 9.48
C GLY A 267 11.70 10.01 9.09
N MET A 268 12.14 8.76 9.29
CA MET A 268 13.54 8.34 9.15
C MET A 268 14.22 8.83 7.87
N HIS A 269 13.57 8.68 6.73
CA HIS A 269 14.05 9.11 5.42
C HIS A 269 13.23 10.28 4.85
N GLY A 270 12.49 10.97 5.72
CA GLY A 270 11.72 12.16 5.37
C GLY A 270 12.61 13.38 5.08
N THR A 271 12.01 14.41 4.50
CA THR A 271 12.73 15.65 4.26
C THR A 271 13.16 16.29 5.58
N THR A 272 14.33 16.91 5.59
CA THR A 272 14.85 17.60 6.77
C THR A 272 13.89 18.68 7.26
N TYR A 273 13.30 19.44 6.37
CA TYR A 273 12.37 20.50 6.72
C TYR A 273 11.03 19.99 7.27
N ALA A 274 10.52 18.81 6.85
CA ALA A 274 9.35 18.19 7.45
C ALA A 274 9.64 17.75 8.89
N ASN A 275 10.79 17.12 9.11
CA ASN A 275 11.22 16.67 10.43
C ASN A 275 11.49 17.86 11.37
N TYR A 276 12.09 18.94 10.88
CA TYR A 276 12.30 20.17 11.66
C TYR A 276 10.96 20.84 12.00
N ALA A 277 10.04 20.93 11.02
CA ALA A 277 8.72 21.48 11.27
C ALA A 277 7.96 20.68 12.34
N ALA A 278 8.03 19.36 12.32
CA ALA A 278 7.42 18.54 13.37
C ALA A 278 8.05 18.78 14.74
N ASN A 279 9.37 18.84 14.81
CA ASN A 279 10.10 19.03 16.08
C ASN A 279 9.85 20.40 16.73
N GLU A 280 9.68 21.45 15.92
CA GLU A 280 9.44 22.82 16.36
C GLU A 280 7.95 23.18 16.52
N ALA A 281 7.05 22.29 16.10
CA ALA A 281 5.61 22.51 16.21
C ALA A 281 5.16 22.64 17.67
N ASP A 282 4.19 23.52 17.93
CA ASP A 282 3.48 23.61 19.21
C ASP A 282 2.14 22.84 19.20
N LEU A 283 1.68 22.46 18.01
CA LEU A 283 0.50 21.63 17.80
C LEU A 283 0.71 20.68 16.62
N ILE A 284 0.47 19.39 16.86
CA ILE A 284 0.36 18.37 15.81
C ILE A 284 -1.09 17.97 15.64
N ILE A 285 -1.56 17.97 14.39
CA ILE A 285 -2.82 17.36 13.98
C ILE A 285 -2.46 16.06 13.25
N ALA A 286 -2.50 14.94 13.97
CA ALA A 286 -2.21 13.63 13.43
C ALA A 286 -3.48 13.03 12.81
N ALA A 287 -3.56 13.00 11.49
CA ALA A 287 -4.74 12.59 10.74
C ALA A 287 -4.53 11.20 10.12
N GLY A 288 -5.08 10.15 10.75
CA GLY A 288 -5.02 8.76 10.25
C GLY A 288 -3.60 8.21 10.16
N MET A 289 -2.76 8.49 11.15
CA MET A 289 -1.42 7.95 11.29
C MET A 289 -1.23 7.32 12.67
N ARG A 290 -0.42 6.28 12.79
CA ARG A 290 -0.30 5.45 14.01
C ARG A 290 0.99 5.68 14.83
N PHE A 291 1.73 6.74 14.57
CA PHE A 291 3.00 7.04 15.26
C PHE A 291 3.96 5.85 15.33
N ASP A 292 4.14 5.17 14.18
CA ASP A 292 5.09 4.05 14.09
C ASP A 292 6.54 4.51 14.23
N ASP A 293 7.44 3.55 14.49
CA ASP A 293 8.85 3.80 14.76
C ASP A 293 9.62 4.42 13.58
N ARG A 294 9.17 4.22 12.35
CA ARG A 294 9.78 4.81 11.14
C ARG A 294 9.47 6.30 11.02
N VAL A 295 8.34 6.74 11.57
CA VAL A 295 7.96 8.16 11.65
C VAL A 295 8.56 8.81 12.91
N THR A 296 8.44 8.17 14.07
CA THR A 296 8.79 8.78 15.35
C THR A 296 10.26 8.66 15.72
N GLY A 297 10.97 7.67 15.19
CA GLY A 297 12.31 7.32 15.70
C GLY A 297 12.24 6.97 17.18
N ASN A 298 12.63 7.91 18.04
CA ASN A 298 12.42 7.83 19.48
C ASN A 298 11.08 8.50 19.85
N PRO A 299 10.02 7.75 20.23
CA PRO A 299 8.69 8.33 20.49
C PRO A 299 8.67 9.38 21.60
N GLN A 300 9.55 9.27 22.59
CA GLN A 300 9.62 10.23 23.71
C GLN A 300 10.21 11.57 23.27
N LYS A 301 11.12 11.55 22.31
CA LYS A 301 11.78 12.74 21.76
C LYS A 301 11.09 13.28 20.49
N PHE A 302 10.18 12.54 19.91
CA PHE A 302 9.40 13.00 18.78
C PHE A 302 8.39 14.06 19.21
N VAL A 303 8.39 15.22 18.56
CA VAL A 303 7.52 16.38 18.83
C VAL A 303 7.39 16.69 20.34
N PRO A 304 8.51 16.97 21.02
CA PRO A 304 8.56 17.00 22.51
C PRO A 304 7.74 18.15 23.11
N ASN A 305 7.53 19.23 22.36
CA ASN A 305 6.90 20.47 22.84
C ASN A 305 5.46 20.64 22.30
N ALA A 306 5.01 19.75 21.40
CA ALA A 306 3.72 19.90 20.77
C ALA A 306 2.61 19.24 21.59
N LYS A 307 1.45 19.90 21.63
CA LYS A 307 0.17 19.24 21.92
C LYS A 307 -0.26 18.44 20.71
N ILE A 308 -1.01 17.36 20.93
CA ILE A 308 -1.38 16.44 19.86
C ILE A 308 -2.89 16.24 19.81
N ILE A 309 -3.48 16.58 18.66
CA ILE A 309 -4.82 16.13 18.26
C ILE A 309 -4.61 14.88 17.41
N HIS A 310 -5.19 13.73 17.81
CA HIS A 310 -5.11 12.50 17.04
C HIS A 310 -6.49 12.08 16.55
N ILE A 311 -6.64 12.01 15.24
CA ILE A 311 -7.88 11.61 14.57
C ILE A 311 -7.64 10.25 13.94
N ASP A 312 -8.34 9.22 14.41
CA ASP A 312 -8.27 7.87 13.88
C ASP A 312 -9.62 7.15 14.03
N ILE A 313 -9.93 6.28 13.08
CA ILE A 313 -11.15 5.45 13.14
C ILE A 313 -10.99 4.28 14.11
N ASP A 314 -9.74 3.85 14.37
CA ASP A 314 -9.41 2.74 15.25
C ASP A 314 -9.08 3.28 16.66
N PRO A 315 -9.97 3.08 17.65
CA PRO A 315 -9.71 3.54 19.01
C PRO A 315 -8.47 2.90 19.64
N ALA A 316 -8.03 1.74 19.16
CA ALA A 316 -6.85 1.04 19.67
C ALA A 316 -5.53 1.73 19.28
N GLU A 317 -5.52 2.56 18.26
CA GLU A 317 -4.33 3.35 17.86
C GLU A 317 -4.18 4.63 18.70
N ILE A 318 -5.25 5.13 19.29
CA ILE A 318 -5.22 6.36 20.10
C ILE A 318 -4.39 6.15 21.37
N GLY A 319 -3.32 6.93 21.49
CA GLY A 319 -2.46 6.86 22.69
C GLY A 319 -1.54 5.64 22.78
N LYS A 320 -1.52 4.76 21.79
CA LYS A 320 -0.74 3.52 21.79
C LYS A 320 0.78 3.79 21.83
N ASN A 321 1.27 4.66 20.96
CA ASN A 321 2.70 4.94 20.81
C ASN A 321 3.12 6.33 21.31
N LYS A 322 2.17 7.25 21.45
CA LYS A 322 2.42 8.64 21.89
C LYS A 322 1.24 9.13 22.74
N LEU A 323 1.53 9.88 23.81
CA LEU A 323 0.49 10.52 24.60
C LEU A 323 -0.24 11.58 23.77
N ILE A 324 -1.56 11.63 23.89
CA ILE A 324 -2.45 12.45 23.08
C ILE A 324 -3.23 13.42 24.00
N ASP A 325 -3.30 14.69 23.59
CA ASP A 325 -4.07 15.71 24.31
C ASP A 325 -5.55 15.68 23.95
N VAL A 326 -5.87 15.53 22.64
CA VAL A 326 -7.24 15.47 22.15
C VAL A 326 -7.43 14.27 21.23
N PRO A 327 -8.03 13.17 21.75
CA PRO A 327 -8.40 12.02 20.92
C PRO A 327 -9.70 12.31 20.17
N ILE A 328 -9.77 12.04 18.87
CA ILE A 328 -11.00 12.07 18.08
C ILE A 328 -11.12 10.73 17.37
N VAL A 329 -11.95 9.84 17.91
CA VAL A 329 -12.31 8.59 17.25
C VAL A 329 -13.43 8.88 16.26
N GLY A 330 -13.20 8.57 14.98
CA GLY A 330 -14.17 8.81 13.92
C GLY A 330 -13.57 8.66 12.52
N ASP A 331 -14.43 8.57 11.53
CA ASP A 331 -14.03 8.61 10.12
C ASP A 331 -13.45 9.96 9.76
N LEU A 332 -12.30 9.97 9.10
CA LEU A 332 -11.58 11.22 8.78
C LEU A 332 -12.37 12.15 7.85
N LYS A 333 -13.18 11.61 6.94
CA LYS A 333 -13.99 12.45 6.06
C LYS A 333 -15.03 13.23 6.86
N ASN A 334 -15.74 12.56 7.76
CA ASN A 334 -16.75 13.18 8.61
C ASN A 334 -16.10 14.19 9.59
N VAL A 335 -15.01 13.78 10.24
CA VAL A 335 -14.31 14.67 11.19
C VAL A 335 -13.71 15.90 10.51
N LEU A 336 -13.10 15.76 9.32
CA LEU A 336 -12.57 16.91 8.58
C LEU A 336 -13.69 17.81 8.04
N THR A 337 -14.84 17.26 7.66
CA THR A 337 -16.03 18.04 7.30
C THR A 337 -16.46 18.92 8.47
N ASP A 338 -16.60 18.35 9.67
CA ASP A 338 -16.94 19.10 10.89
C ASP A 338 -15.90 20.17 11.26
N LEU A 339 -14.60 19.86 11.06
CA LEU A 339 -13.52 20.80 11.27
C LEU A 339 -13.55 21.94 10.24
N ASN A 340 -13.85 21.64 8.98
CA ASN A 340 -13.98 22.63 7.89
C ASN A 340 -15.09 23.65 8.12
N GLU A 341 -16.23 23.21 8.68
CA GLU A 341 -17.34 24.10 9.04
C GLU A 341 -16.94 25.14 10.10
N LYS A 342 -16.01 24.79 10.98
CA LYS A 342 -15.62 25.60 12.16
C LYS A 342 -14.18 26.09 12.06
N ALA A 343 -13.53 25.91 10.91
CA ALA A 343 -12.12 26.25 10.73
C ALA A 343 -11.85 27.73 11.07
N PRO A 344 -10.90 28.03 11.97
CA PRO A 344 -10.60 29.39 12.33
C PRO A 344 -9.82 30.10 11.21
N LYS A 345 -10.11 31.36 10.99
CA LYS A 345 -9.24 32.22 10.16
C LYS A 345 -8.06 32.68 11.02
N VAL A 346 -6.94 32.05 10.88
CA VAL A 346 -5.69 32.36 11.60
C VAL A 346 -4.58 32.56 10.59
N SER A 347 -3.67 33.47 10.87
CA SER A 347 -2.43 33.62 10.11
C SER A 347 -1.27 33.00 10.88
N TYR A 348 -0.41 32.25 10.14
CA TYR A 348 0.81 31.63 10.65
C TYR A 348 2.05 32.16 9.90
N ASP A 349 2.06 33.43 9.51
CA ASP A 349 3.04 34.01 8.58
C ASP A 349 4.49 33.79 9.01
N GLU A 350 4.82 34.02 10.29
CA GLU A 350 6.20 33.80 10.78
C GLU A 350 6.59 32.31 10.76
N TRP A 351 5.63 31.42 11.03
CA TRP A 351 5.86 29.98 10.95
C TRP A 351 6.11 29.54 9.51
N LEU A 352 5.28 29.96 8.58
CA LEU A 352 5.41 29.66 7.16
C LEU A 352 6.71 30.24 6.57
N LYS A 353 7.10 31.43 7.01
CA LYS A 353 8.38 32.04 6.64
C LYS A 353 9.58 31.20 7.10
N GLN A 354 9.53 30.69 8.33
CA GLN A 354 10.55 29.79 8.86
C GLN A 354 10.61 28.48 8.06
N ILE A 355 9.47 27.85 7.77
CA ILE A 355 9.40 26.63 6.95
C ILE A 355 9.94 26.90 5.55
N LYS A 356 9.58 28.01 4.91
CA LYS A 356 10.08 28.39 3.58
C LYS A 356 11.61 28.55 3.58
N LYS A 357 12.17 29.09 4.67
CA LYS A 357 13.64 29.16 4.84
C LYS A 357 14.24 27.76 4.88
N TRP A 358 13.70 26.84 5.68
CA TRP A 358 14.19 25.47 5.74
C TRP A 358 14.03 24.71 4.41
N LYS A 359 12.89 24.85 3.73
CA LYS A 359 12.70 24.25 2.40
C LYS A 359 13.78 24.68 1.41
N LYS A 360 14.21 25.96 1.46
CA LYS A 360 15.29 26.47 0.62
C LYS A 360 16.67 25.96 1.07
N GLU A 361 16.93 25.96 2.38
CA GLU A 361 18.22 25.60 2.95
C GLU A 361 18.50 24.10 2.85
N TYR A 362 17.46 23.26 3.04
CA TYR A 362 17.54 21.80 3.06
C TYR A 362 16.76 21.14 1.92
N SER A 363 16.68 21.81 0.76
CA SER A 363 16.11 21.19 -0.44
C SER A 363 16.89 19.93 -0.80
N LEU A 364 16.16 18.85 -1.15
CA LEU A 364 16.79 17.62 -1.59
C LEU A 364 17.63 17.87 -2.84
N THR A 365 18.87 17.43 -2.79
CA THR A 365 19.82 17.42 -3.89
C THR A 365 20.43 16.04 -4.00
N TYR A 366 21.20 15.80 -5.02
CA TYR A 366 21.99 14.58 -5.18
C TYR A 366 23.38 14.93 -5.74
N ARG A 367 24.32 14.04 -5.50
CA ARG A 367 25.69 14.16 -5.95
C ARG A 367 25.74 14.27 -7.47
N LYS A 368 26.49 15.24 -8.00
CA LYS A 368 26.83 15.26 -9.42
C LYS A 368 28.05 14.37 -9.61
N THR A 369 27.86 13.28 -10.30
CA THR A 369 28.98 12.44 -10.69
C THR A 369 29.68 13.04 -11.90
N GLU A 370 31.03 13.16 -11.86
CA GLU A 370 31.83 13.62 -12.99
C GLU A 370 31.86 12.60 -14.12
N ASP A 371 31.76 11.31 -13.79
CA ASP A 371 31.68 10.20 -14.72
C ASP A 371 30.23 9.98 -15.18
N ASP A 372 30.03 9.32 -16.31
CA ASP A 372 28.72 8.97 -16.87
C ASP A 372 27.91 7.95 -16.01
N ILE A 373 28.26 7.80 -14.74
CA ILE A 373 27.64 6.85 -13.81
C ILE A 373 26.24 7.34 -13.43
N LEU A 374 25.24 6.48 -13.61
CA LEU A 374 23.87 6.74 -13.18
C LEU A 374 23.75 6.64 -11.65
N ILE A 375 22.95 7.53 -11.09
CA ILE A 375 22.51 7.44 -9.71
C ILE A 375 20.97 7.37 -9.66
N PRO A 376 20.40 6.64 -8.69
CA PRO A 376 18.94 6.42 -8.60
C PRO A 376 18.15 7.72 -8.55
N GLN A 377 18.62 8.70 -7.78
CA GLN A 377 17.96 9.99 -7.60
C GLN A 377 17.80 10.77 -8.91
N GLU A 378 18.82 10.71 -9.78
CA GLU A 378 18.78 11.39 -11.08
C GLU A 378 17.76 10.75 -12.02
N ILE A 379 17.71 9.41 -12.07
CA ILE A 379 16.73 8.67 -12.87
C ILE A 379 15.30 9.02 -12.42
N LEU A 380 15.03 8.96 -11.12
CA LEU A 380 13.72 9.25 -10.55
C LEU A 380 13.32 10.71 -10.73
N SER A 381 14.27 11.65 -10.57
CA SER A 381 14.02 13.08 -10.82
C SER A 381 13.69 13.36 -12.28
N GLU A 382 14.33 12.68 -13.25
CA GLU A 382 13.99 12.83 -14.67
C GLU A 382 12.62 12.19 -15.00
N ILE A 383 12.28 11.05 -14.37
CA ILE A 383 10.92 10.46 -14.45
C ILE A 383 9.89 11.46 -13.94
N ASP A 384 10.13 12.08 -12.78
CA ASP A 384 9.22 13.08 -12.19
C ASP A 384 8.99 14.29 -13.10
N LYS A 385 10.06 14.84 -13.67
CA LYS A 385 9.99 15.96 -14.63
C LYS A 385 9.17 15.62 -15.88
N ILE A 386 9.26 14.38 -16.38
CA ILE A 386 8.52 13.93 -17.56
C ILE A 386 7.05 13.67 -17.20
N THR A 387 6.79 13.00 -16.10
CA THR A 387 5.43 12.57 -15.69
C THR A 387 4.66 13.63 -14.94
N LYS A 388 5.37 14.57 -14.31
CA LYS A 388 4.81 15.65 -13.47
C LYS A 388 3.87 15.11 -12.36
N GLY A 389 4.23 13.96 -11.79
CA GLY A 389 3.42 13.29 -10.78
C GLY A 389 2.13 12.66 -11.30
N ASN A 390 1.95 12.53 -12.61
CA ASN A 390 0.73 11.98 -13.20
C ASN A 390 0.91 10.50 -13.60
N VAL A 391 1.33 9.69 -12.63
CA VAL A 391 1.55 8.24 -12.75
C VAL A 391 1.16 7.53 -11.46
N ILE A 392 0.92 6.22 -11.55
CA ILE A 392 0.85 5.34 -10.39
C ILE A 392 2.20 4.64 -10.26
N VAL A 393 2.78 4.66 -9.09
CA VAL A 393 4.09 4.06 -8.81
C VAL A 393 3.93 2.97 -7.77
N ALA A 394 4.22 1.73 -8.13
CA ALA A 394 4.40 0.64 -7.17
C ALA A 394 5.90 0.47 -6.89
N THR A 395 6.29 0.53 -5.64
CA THR A 395 7.69 0.29 -5.26
C THR A 395 7.85 -1.08 -4.62
N ASP A 396 8.97 -1.72 -4.88
CA ASP A 396 9.46 -2.79 -4.01
C ASP A 396 10.10 -2.17 -2.76
N VAL A 397 10.69 -2.99 -1.88
CA VAL A 397 11.23 -2.55 -0.60
C VAL A 397 12.76 -2.51 -0.60
N GLY A 398 13.32 -1.36 -0.20
CA GLY A 398 14.74 -1.12 -0.15
C GLY A 398 15.08 0.36 -0.37
N GLN A 399 16.32 0.65 -0.78
CA GLN A 399 16.76 2.02 -1.04
C GLN A 399 15.94 2.69 -2.16
N HIS A 400 15.62 1.96 -3.22
CA HIS A 400 14.78 2.43 -4.34
C HIS A 400 13.38 2.89 -3.90
N GLN A 401 12.79 2.27 -2.87
CA GLN A 401 11.54 2.70 -2.25
C GLN A 401 11.66 4.11 -1.65
N MET A 402 12.73 4.34 -0.90
CA MET A 402 12.96 5.63 -0.24
C MET A 402 13.29 6.71 -1.27
N TRP A 403 14.15 6.41 -2.25
CA TRP A 403 14.42 7.36 -3.33
C TRP A 403 13.17 7.70 -4.14
N ALA A 404 12.31 6.72 -4.42
CA ALA A 404 11.03 6.98 -5.08
C ALA A 404 10.14 7.91 -4.24
N ALA A 405 10.05 7.67 -2.93
CA ALA A 405 9.29 8.52 -2.01
C ALA A 405 9.85 9.95 -1.87
N GLN A 406 11.17 10.14 -2.06
CA GLN A 406 11.86 11.43 -1.94
C GLN A 406 11.87 12.24 -3.25
N TYR A 407 12.07 11.58 -4.40
CA TYR A 407 12.35 12.25 -5.68
C TYR A 407 11.21 12.18 -6.70
N LEU A 408 10.12 11.48 -6.38
CA LEU A 408 8.89 11.54 -7.17
C LEU A 408 7.84 12.40 -6.45
N THR A 409 7.04 13.11 -7.25
CA THR A 409 5.94 13.94 -6.75
C THR A 409 4.62 13.17 -6.85
N PHE A 410 3.88 13.10 -5.75
CA PHE A 410 2.58 12.44 -5.69
C PHE A 410 1.49 13.49 -5.50
N ASN A 411 0.80 13.84 -6.58
CA ASN A 411 -0.23 14.88 -6.60
C ASN A 411 -1.66 14.34 -6.47
N ASN A 412 -1.82 13.04 -6.72
CA ASN A 412 -3.13 12.39 -6.77
C ASN A 412 -3.23 11.31 -5.68
N PRO A 413 -4.43 11.09 -5.13
CA PRO A 413 -4.66 9.96 -4.24
C PRO A 413 -4.39 8.63 -4.96
N TYR A 414 -3.98 7.61 -4.20
CA TYR A 414 -3.72 6.26 -4.69
C TYR A 414 -2.63 6.18 -5.78
N SER A 415 -1.71 7.14 -5.80
CA SER A 415 -0.62 7.21 -6.80
C SER A 415 0.68 6.56 -6.37
N ILE A 416 0.83 6.17 -5.10
CA ILE A 416 1.95 5.37 -4.60
C ILE A 416 1.45 4.12 -3.90
N LEU A 417 2.01 2.97 -4.29
CA LEU A 417 1.74 1.66 -3.73
C LEU A 417 3.05 1.10 -3.19
N THR A 418 3.11 0.87 -1.89
CA THR A 418 4.35 0.44 -1.24
C THR A 418 4.05 -0.33 0.04
N SER A 419 4.84 -1.35 0.37
CA SER A 419 4.73 -2.08 1.63
C SER A 419 5.44 -1.28 2.73
N GLY A 420 4.67 -0.51 3.49
CA GLY A 420 5.23 0.38 4.52
C GLY A 420 5.41 -0.30 5.87
N GLY A 421 4.43 -1.06 6.33
CA GLY A 421 4.44 -1.69 7.65
C GLY A 421 5.22 -3.00 7.69
N ALA A 422 4.97 -3.90 6.75
CA ALA A 422 5.64 -5.20 6.67
C ALA A 422 7.02 -5.11 5.99
N GLY A 423 7.22 -4.17 5.07
CA GLY A 423 8.47 -4.02 4.34
C GLY A 423 8.77 -5.23 3.45
N THR A 424 7.78 -5.72 2.73
CA THR A 424 7.84 -6.97 1.98
C THR A 424 8.59 -6.80 0.66
N MET A 425 9.77 -7.38 0.54
CA MET A 425 10.45 -7.54 -0.74
C MET A 425 9.67 -8.49 -1.66
N GLY A 426 9.67 -8.19 -2.96
CA GLY A 426 8.86 -8.92 -3.96
C GLY A 426 7.45 -8.34 -4.15
N PHE A 427 7.06 -7.32 -3.41
CA PHE A 427 5.74 -6.67 -3.49
C PHE A 427 5.58 -5.84 -4.78
N GLY A 428 6.62 -5.14 -5.23
CA GLY A 428 6.51 -4.04 -6.19
C GLY A 428 5.97 -4.44 -7.56
N LEU A 429 6.49 -5.51 -8.15
CA LEU A 429 6.08 -5.97 -9.48
C LEU A 429 4.62 -6.46 -9.50
N PRO A 430 4.19 -7.42 -8.66
CA PRO A 430 2.80 -7.86 -8.66
C PRO A 430 1.82 -6.74 -8.26
N ALA A 431 2.19 -5.85 -7.34
CA ALA A 431 1.36 -4.70 -7.01
C ALA A 431 1.16 -3.74 -8.21
N ALA A 432 2.19 -3.54 -9.04
CA ALA A 432 2.07 -2.77 -10.29
C ALA A 432 1.13 -3.47 -11.29
N ILE A 433 1.15 -4.79 -11.37
CA ILE A 433 0.24 -5.57 -12.21
C ILE A 433 -1.21 -5.34 -11.76
N GLY A 434 -1.50 -5.53 -10.48
CA GLY A 434 -2.83 -5.29 -9.92
C GLY A 434 -3.30 -3.85 -10.12
N ALA A 435 -2.43 -2.87 -9.95
CA ALA A 435 -2.72 -1.47 -10.22
C ALA A 435 -3.02 -1.19 -11.71
N GLN A 436 -2.29 -1.83 -12.63
CA GLN A 436 -2.53 -1.66 -14.07
C GLN A 436 -3.85 -2.30 -14.51
N VAL A 437 -4.21 -3.46 -13.94
CA VAL A 437 -5.53 -4.08 -14.15
C VAL A 437 -6.64 -3.13 -13.70
N ALA A 438 -6.48 -2.53 -12.54
CA ALA A 438 -7.46 -1.60 -11.96
C ALA A 438 -7.55 -0.25 -12.70
N ASN A 439 -6.47 0.17 -13.35
CA ASN A 439 -6.33 1.49 -13.99
C ASN A 439 -5.80 1.34 -15.43
N PRO A 440 -6.56 0.76 -16.36
CA PRO A 440 -6.08 0.44 -17.72
C PRO A 440 -5.63 1.67 -18.51
N ASN A 441 -6.17 2.84 -18.21
CA ASN A 441 -5.88 4.10 -18.91
C ASN A 441 -4.81 4.98 -18.23
N LYS A 442 -4.24 4.53 -17.10
CA LYS A 442 -3.19 5.26 -16.40
C LYS A 442 -1.83 4.59 -16.63
N LYS A 443 -0.77 5.39 -16.58
CA LYS A 443 0.59 4.86 -16.59
C LYS A 443 0.93 4.31 -15.22
N VAL A 444 1.40 3.06 -15.19
CA VAL A 444 1.84 2.38 -13.97
C VAL A 444 3.32 2.07 -14.10
N LEU A 445 4.08 2.46 -13.09
CA LEU A 445 5.50 2.18 -12.95
C LEU A 445 5.72 1.19 -11.82
N ALA A 446 6.53 0.17 -12.04
CA ALA A 446 7.13 -0.65 -10.99
C ALA A 446 8.57 -0.16 -10.78
N VAL A 447 8.89 0.37 -9.61
CA VAL A 447 10.25 0.75 -9.21
C VAL A 447 10.75 -0.29 -8.23
N VAL A 448 11.63 -1.17 -8.68
CA VAL A 448 12.06 -2.37 -7.96
C VAL A 448 13.57 -2.41 -7.83
N GLY A 449 14.09 -3.04 -6.78
CA GLY A 449 15.51 -3.37 -6.68
C GLY A 449 15.80 -4.71 -7.35
N ASP A 450 17.06 -4.92 -7.71
CA ASP A 450 17.54 -6.18 -8.31
C ASP A 450 17.26 -7.40 -7.41
N GLY A 451 17.39 -7.27 -6.09
CA GLY A 451 17.07 -8.35 -5.15
C GLY A 451 15.57 -8.61 -5.03
N GLY A 452 14.74 -7.56 -4.92
CA GLY A 452 13.28 -7.71 -4.80
C GLY A 452 12.63 -8.24 -6.08
N PHE A 453 13.09 -7.79 -7.24
CA PHE A 453 12.61 -8.27 -8.53
C PHE A 453 12.75 -9.79 -8.68
N GLN A 454 13.86 -10.37 -8.19
CA GLN A 454 14.11 -11.81 -8.26
C GLN A 454 13.12 -12.66 -7.44
N MET A 455 12.38 -12.07 -6.51
CA MET A 455 11.44 -12.81 -5.67
C MET A 455 10.10 -13.12 -6.37
N THR A 456 9.70 -12.30 -7.36
CA THR A 456 8.37 -12.38 -7.98
C THR A 456 8.40 -12.15 -9.50
N PHE A 457 9.55 -12.23 -10.16
CA PHE A 457 9.66 -11.94 -11.60
C PHE A 457 8.86 -12.91 -12.49
N GLN A 458 8.45 -14.08 -11.99
CA GLN A 458 7.57 -15.01 -12.72
C GLN A 458 6.23 -14.34 -13.10
N GLU A 459 5.81 -13.30 -12.37
CA GLU A 459 4.59 -12.54 -12.67
C GLU A 459 4.71 -11.67 -13.94
N LEU A 460 5.90 -11.56 -14.54
CA LEU A 460 6.07 -10.99 -15.88
C LEU A 460 5.17 -11.68 -16.93
N MET A 461 4.80 -12.95 -16.68
CA MET A 461 3.91 -13.67 -17.59
C MET A 461 2.52 -13.05 -17.66
N LEU A 462 1.99 -12.51 -16.56
CA LEU A 462 0.69 -11.82 -16.58
C LEU A 462 0.76 -10.55 -17.44
N ILE A 463 1.85 -9.81 -17.32
CA ILE A 463 2.07 -8.61 -18.14
C ILE A 463 1.96 -8.96 -19.62
N LYS A 464 2.60 -10.05 -20.04
CA LYS A 464 2.56 -10.52 -21.42
C LYS A 464 1.19 -11.05 -21.82
N GLU A 465 0.62 -11.94 -21.00
CA GLU A 465 -0.65 -12.63 -21.30
C GLU A 465 -1.82 -11.66 -21.42
N TYR A 466 -1.88 -10.66 -20.53
CA TYR A 466 -2.98 -9.68 -20.50
C TYR A 466 -2.64 -8.34 -21.18
N ASN A 467 -1.47 -8.25 -21.84
CA ASN A 467 -0.98 -7.05 -22.54
C ASN A 467 -1.01 -5.78 -21.65
N LEU A 468 -0.51 -5.88 -20.42
CA LEU A 468 -0.50 -4.79 -19.46
C LEU A 468 0.68 -3.86 -19.73
N PRO A 469 0.49 -2.54 -19.98
CA PRO A 469 1.58 -1.63 -20.38
C PRO A 469 2.44 -1.12 -19.22
N VAL A 470 2.74 -1.97 -18.23
CA VAL A 470 3.55 -1.64 -17.05
C VAL A 470 4.99 -1.29 -17.45
N LYS A 471 5.54 -0.20 -16.89
CA LYS A 471 6.95 0.14 -17.02
C LYS A 471 7.71 -0.32 -15.79
N ILE A 472 8.63 -1.25 -15.96
CA ILE A 472 9.37 -1.88 -14.87
C ILE A 472 10.78 -1.28 -14.86
N PHE A 473 11.12 -0.56 -13.79
CA PHE A 473 12.46 0.01 -13.58
C PHE A 473 13.17 -0.78 -12.49
N ILE A 474 14.15 -1.59 -12.89
CA ILE A 474 15.03 -2.31 -11.96
C ILE A 474 16.20 -1.38 -11.63
N ILE A 475 16.24 -0.89 -10.40
CA ILE A 475 17.36 -0.11 -9.88
C ILE A 475 18.42 -1.11 -9.39
N ASN A 476 19.36 -1.42 -10.28
CA ASN A 476 20.37 -2.45 -10.06
C ASN A 476 21.67 -1.83 -9.54
N ASN A 477 21.89 -1.91 -8.24
CA ASN A 477 23.15 -1.57 -7.58
C ASN A 477 23.98 -2.80 -7.19
N SER A 478 23.55 -3.97 -7.57
CA SER A 478 24.17 -5.27 -7.23
C SER A 478 24.33 -5.50 -5.72
N TYR A 479 23.42 -4.97 -4.93
CA TYR A 479 23.38 -5.14 -3.49
C TYR A 479 21.94 -5.25 -2.94
N LEU A 480 21.79 -5.94 -1.81
CA LEU A 480 20.69 -5.67 -0.91
C LEU A 480 20.95 -4.31 -0.23
N GLY A 481 20.70 -3.24 -0.98
CA GLY A 481 21.26 -1.92 -0.73
C GLY A 481 20.93 -1.31 0.63
N MET A 482 19.69 -1.47 1.13
CA MET A 482 19.32 -0.96 2.45
C MET A 482 20.06 -1.72 3.57
N VAL A 483 20.21 -3.04 3.46
CA VAL A 483 20.95 -3.86 4.43
C VAL A 483 22.44 -3.49 4.38
N ARG A 484 23.01 -3.33 3.18
CA ARG A 484 24.39 -2.87 3.00
C ARG A 484 24.61 -1.49 3.67
N GLN A 485 23.70 -0.53 3.45
CA GLN A 485 23.78 0.81 4.06
C GLN A 485 23.81 0.73 5.59
N TRP A 486 23.01 -0.13 6.21
CA TRP A 486 23.02 -0.33 7.65
C TRP A 486 24.30 -1.00 8.13
N GLN A 487 24.84 -1.98 7.38
CA GLN A 487 26.14 -2.58 7.69
C GLN A 487 27.27 -1.57 7.55
N GLU A 488 27.18 -0.67 6.58
CA GLU A 488 28.15 0.43 6.44
C GLU A 488 28.12 1.38 7.64
N LEU A 489 26.95 1.88 7.98
CA LEU A 489 26.82 2.94 8.98
C LEU A 489 26.96 2.45 10.43
N PHE A 490 26.58 1.20 10.73
CA PHE A 490 26.44 0.71 12.09
C PHE A 490 27.25 -0.56 12.39
N HIS A 491 27.88 -1.19 11.38
CA HIS A 491 28.61 -2.45 11.51
C HIS A 491 29.99 -2.41 10.85
N GLU A 492 30.65 -1.25 10.82
CA GLU A 492 32.04 -1.08 10.37
C GLU A 492 32.31 -1.62 8.96
N LYS A 493 31.33 -1.49 8.05
CA LYS A 493 31.39 -1.99 6.66
C LYS A 493 31.61 -3.52 6.57
N ARG A 494 31.20 -4.28 7.59
CA ARG A 494 31.24 -5.74 7.51
C ARG A 494 30.06 -6.23 6.67
N TYR A 495 30.23 -6.18 5.36
CA TYR A 495 29.22 -6.59 4.37
C TYR A 495 29.11 -8.11 4.36
N SER A 496 27.99 -8.64 4.86
CA SER A 496 27.71 -10.07 4.92
C SER A 496 26.43 -10.40 4.20
N SER A 497 26.50 -11.27 3.19
CA SER A 497 25.36 -11.80 2.43
C SER A 497 24.46 -10.73 1.77
N VAL A 498 25.06 -9.63 1.35
CA VAL A 498 24.35 -8.51 0.71
C VAL A 498 24.80 -8.24 -0.72
N ASP A 499 25.93 -8.80 -1.14
CA ASP A 499 26.48 -8.66 -2.49
C ASP A 499 25.70 -9.52 -3.49
N LEU A 500 25.14 -8.89 -4.51
CA LEU A 500 24.40 -9.48 -5.62
C LEU A 500 25.17 -9.36 -6.95
N SER A 501 26.50 -9.29 -6.92
CA SER A 501 27.32 -9.16 -8.14
C SER A 501 27.13 -10.32 -9.15
N TYR A 502 26.54 -11.43 -8.70
CA TYR A 502 26.16 -12.58 -9.54
C TYR A 502 24.68 -12.56 -9.94
N ASN A 503 24.09 -11.37 -10.09
CA ASN A 503 22.74 -11.22 -10.61
C ASN A 503 22.58 -11.93 -11.96
N PRO A 504 21.38 -12.47 -12.26
CA PRO A 504 21.08 -12.95 -13.59
C PRO A 504 21.03 -11.81 -14.60
N ASP A 505 21.09 -12.12 -15.87
CA ASP A 505 20.87 -11.17 -16.97
C ASP A 505 19.37 -10.81 -17.04
N PHE A 506 18.98 -9.69 -16.44
CA PHE A 506 17.58 -9.25 -16.41
C PHE A 506 17.02 -8.91 -17.79
N ILE A 507 17.86 -8.52 -18.73
CA ILE A 507 17.43 -8.26 -20.12
C ILE A 507 16.99 -9.56 -20.77
N LYS A 508 17.78 -10.62 -20.66
CA LYS A 508 17.41 -11.94 -21.17
C LYS A 508 16.18 -12.51 -20.46
N ILE A 509 16.01 -12.27 -19.16
CA ILE A 509 14.79 -12.65 -18.45
C ILE A 509 13.58 -11.95 -19.07
N GLY A 510 13.60 -10.64 -19.22
CA GLY A 510 12.49 -9.89 -19.82
C GLY A 510 12.18 -10.38 -21.24
N GLU A 511 13.20 -10.58 -22.07
CA GLU A 511 13.07 -11.12 -23.43
C GLU A 511 12.46 -12.53 -23.46
N ALA A 512 12.87 -13.41 -22.53
CA ALA A 512 12.32 -14.77 -22.40
C ALA A 512 10.80 -14.75 -22.07
N TYR A 513 10.32 -13.75 -21.35
CA TYR A 513 8.89 -13.52 -21.11
C TYR A 513 8.21 -12.73 -22.25
N GLY A 514 8.94 -12.38 -23.32
CA GLY A 514 8.42 -11.61 -24.46
C GLY A 514 8.13 -10.16 -24.15
N ILE A 515 8.83 -9.58 -23.17
CA ILE A 515 8.76 -8.18 -22.77
C ILE A 515 9.97 -7.45 -23.34
N LYS A 516 9.72 -6.30 -23.97
CA LYS A 516 10.78 -5.42 -24.45
C LYS A 516 11.67 -4.98 -23.31
N SER A 517 12.98 -5.24 -23.42
CA SER A 517 13.94 -4.99 -22.36
C SER A 517 15.04 -4.03 -22.82
N ILE A 518 15.42 -3.12 -21.95
CA ILE A 518 16.41 -2.06 -22.24
C ILE A 518 17.32 -1.92 -21.03
N GLN A 519 18.64 -1.83 -21.26
CA GLN A 519 19.60 -1.54 -20.22
C GLN A 519 20.06 -0.08 -20.34
N LEU A 520 20.05 0.65 -19.22
CA LEU A 520 20.60 2.00 -19.09
C LEU A 520 21.85 1.93 -18.20
N THR A 521 22.99 2.34 -18.73
CA THR A 521 24.30 2.24 -18.06
C THR A 521 24.98 3.59 -17.86
N ASN A 522 24.50 4.64 -18.51
CA ASN A 522 25.10 5.97 -18.46
C ASN A 522 24.06 7.08 -18.65
N LYS A 523 24.47 8.32 -18.41
CA LYS A 523 23.61 9.52 -18.50
C LYS A 523 23.33 9.98 -19.91
N LYS A 524 24.07 9.49 -20.90
CA LYS A 524 23.92 9.94 -22.28
C LYS A 524 22.50 9.64 -22.77
N ASP A 525 21.83 10.69 -23.20
CA ASP A 525 20.45 10.62 -23.70
C ASP A 525 19.42 10.05 -22.69
N LEU A 526 19.73 10.01 -21.36
CA LEU A 526 18.84 9.49 -20.32
C LEU A 526 17.40 10.03 -20.47
N LYS A 527 17.25 11.34 -20.53
CA LYS A 527 15.94 12.00 -20.68
C LYS A 527 15.20 11.54 -21.93
N LYS A 528 15.90 11.38 -23.06
CA LYS A 528 15.32 10.93 -24.33
C LYS A 528 14.85 9.47 -24.24
N HIS A 529 15.67 8.61 -23.63
CA HIS A 529 15.31 7.21 -23.41
C HIS A 529 14.12 7.09 -22.48
N LEU A 530 14.13 7.76 -21.33
CA LEU A 530 13.02 7.75 -20.38
C LEU A 530 11.73 8.28 -21.01
N LYS A 531 11.79 9.36 -21.78
CA LYS A 531 10.63 9.90 -22.48
C LYS A 531 10.02 8.85 -23.43
N LYS A 532 10.85 8.20 -24.27
CA LYS A 532 10.41 7.15 -25.20
C LYS A 532 9.79 5.95 -24.47
N ILE A 533 10.38 5.53 -23.35
CA ILE A 533 9.86 4.43 -22.52
C ILE A 533 8.50 4.78 -21.93
N LEU A 534 8.41 5.97 -21.32
CA LEU A 534 7.18 6.42 -20.64
C LEU A 534 6.04 6.75 -21.60
N GLU A 535 6.32 7.11 -22.86
CA GLU A 535 5.33 7.35 -23.91
C GLU A 535 4.88 6.07 -24.64
N SER A 536 5.59 4.96 -24.47
CA SER A 536 5.22 3.67 -25.10
C SER A 536 3.92 3.11 -24.52
N ASP A 537 3.10 2.52 -25.36
CA ASP A 537 1.88 1.80 -24.97
C ASP A 537 2.13 0.31 -24.66
N GLU A 538 3.40 -0.13 -24.75
CA GLU A 538 3.81 -1.50 -24.48
C GLU A 538 4.46 -1.61 -23.10
N ALA A 539 4.47 -2.81 -22.52
CA ALA A 539 5.30 -3.12 -21.37
C ALA A 539 6.79 -2.98 -21.73
N VAL A 540 7.56 -2.38 -20.83
CA VAL A 540 9.01 -2.25 -20.99
C VAL A 540 9.68 -2.57 -19.65
N LEU A 541 10.65 -3.47 -19.68
CA LEU A 541 11.56 -3.71 -18.59
C LEU A 541 12.83 -2.87 -18.82
N VAL A 542 13.20 -2.08 -17.83
CA VAL A 542 14.35 -1.19 -17.88
C VAL A 542 15.28 -1.54 -16.73
N GLU A 543 16.42 -2.12 -17.05
CA GLU A 543 17.48 -2.30 -16.07
C GLU A 543 18.34 -1.04 -16.01
N CYS A 544 18.37 -0.38 -14.88
CA CYS A 544 19.20 0.78 -14.61
C CYS A 544 20.39 0.34 -13.78
N ILE A 545 21.58 0.27 -14.38
CA ILE A 545 22.84 0.03 -13.67
C ILE A 545 23.26 1.32 -12.99
N VAL A 546 23.25 1.32 -11.67
CA VAL A 546 23.50 2.51 -10.87
C VAL A 546 24.72 2.36 -9.97
N GLU A 547 25.17 3.48 -9.38
CA GLU A 547 26.25 3.49 -8.38
C GLU A 547 25.96 2.47 -7.26
N LYS A 548 26.96 1.64 -6.97
CA LYS A 548 26.80 0.49 -6.06
C LYS A 548 26.59 0.91 -4.61
N GLU A 549 27.33 1.88 -4.13
CA GLU A 549 27.38 2.26 -2.71
C GLU A 549 26.65 3.56 -2.42
N GLU A 550 25.75 3.99 -3.30
CA GLU A 550 24.88 5.13 -3.04
C GLU A 550 23.99 4.87 -1.80
N ASN A 551 23.87 5.86 -0.95
CA ASN A 551 23.09 5.79 0.28
C ASN A 551 21.84 6.68 0.23
N VAL A 552 20.83 6.30 0.99
CA VAL A 552 19.60 7.10 1.14
C VAL A 552 19.81 8.14 2.23
N TYR A 553 19.76 9.39 1.83
CA TYR A 553 19.76 10.56 2.72
C TYR A 553 18.60 11.51 2.35
N PRO A 554 18.07 12.32 3.31
CA PRO A 554 18.41 12.36 4.74
C PRO A 554 18.09 11.05 5.46
N MET A 555 18.75 10.84 6.62
CA MET A 555 18.47 9.70 7.49
C MET A 555 18.52 10.12 8.96
N ILE A 556 17.47 9.79 9.72
CA ILE A 556 17.49 9.79 11.18
C ILE A 556 17.77 8.35 11.61
N PRO A 557 18.91 8.05 12.26
CA PRO A 557 19.22 6.68 12.70
C PRO A 557 18.15 6.14 13.66
N ALA A 558 17.89 4.83 13.60
CA ALA A 558 16.86 4.19 14.42
C ALA A 558 17.03 4.50 15.92
N GLY A 559 15.92 4.85 16.59
CA GLY A 559 15.91 5.21 18.01
C GLY A 559 16.54 6.58 18.36
N LYS A 560 16.99 7.33 17.36
CA LYS A 560 17.50 8.70 17.52
C LYS A 560 16.41 9.74 17.23
N ASP A 561 16.74 10.98 17.47
CA ASP A 561 15.88 12.15 17.21
C ASP A 561 16.44 13.02 16.07
N VAL A 562 15.70 14.06 15.71
CA VAL A 562 16.01 14.96 14.58
C VAL A 562 17.36 15.66 14.70
N SER A 563 17.95 15.78 15.90
CA SER A 563 19.29 16.36 16.08
C SER A 563 20.39 15.49 15.47
N CYS A 564 20.12 14.20 15.30
CA CYS A 564 21.03 13.21 14.75
C CYS A 564 20.86 13.00 13.24
N ILE A 565 20.12 13.87 12.53
CA ILE A 565 19.89 13.72 11.09
C ILE A 565 21.19 13.82 10.31
N VAL A 566 21.42 12.86 9.43
CA VAL A 566 22.61 12.75 8.56
C VAL A 566 22.19 13.06 7.12
N GLY A 567 23.07 13.74 6.37
CA GLY A 567 22.84 14.05 4.96
C GLY A 567 21.62 14.95 4.75
N LYS A 568 21.53 16.08 5.44
CA LYS A 568 20.35 16.97 5.51
C LYS A 568 19.81 17.43 4.16
N ARG A 569 20.61 17.42 3.13
CA ARG A 569 20.25 17.83 1.76
C ARG A 569 20.11 16.65 0.79
N GLY A 570 20.11 15.42 1.27
CA GLY A 570 20.15 14.23 0.42
C GLY A 570 21.56 13.75 0.08
N VAL A 571 22.58 14.46 0.56
CA VAL A 571 24.02 14.14 0.41
C VAL A 571 24.74 14.35 1.73
N LEU A 572 25.88 13.70 1.94
CA LEU A 572 26.73 13.97 3.11
C LEU A 572 27.29 15.41 3.06
N GLU A 573 27.45 16.00 4.25
CA GLU A 573 27.83 17.44 4.36
C GLU A 573 29.24 17.75 3.84
N ASN A 574 30.06 16.72 3.60
CA ASN A 574 31.43 16.83 3.09
C ASN A 574 31.58 16.45 1.60
N GLU A 575 30.49 16.14 0.94
CA GLU A 575 30.37 15.87 -0.49
C GLU A 575 29.58 17.01 -1.19
#